data_0301c75bf64bf51892647b61ab26ee79
#
_entry.id   0301c75bf64bf51892647b61ab26ee79
#
_cell.length_a   1.000
_cell.length_b   1.000
_cell.length_c   1.000
_cell.angle_alpha   90.00
_cell.angle_beta   90.00
_cell.angle_gamma   90.00
#
_symmetry.space_group_name_H-M   'P 1'
#
loop_
_entity.id
_entity.type
_entity.pdbx_description
1 polymer ?
#
loop_
_entity_poly.entity_id
_entity_poly.type
_entity_poly.pdbx_seq_one_letter_code
_entity_poly.pdbx_strand_id
1 'polypeptide(L)'
;AGSFAPFRGRGPLPQGPLLQFLRRHGINGGMKLLVILLVLALRRRDGGWPLWLTREERHQRFIDRLSPGDGALAWWLAVALPTLLVALLFSWLCGLAGALLTLLLGGVLLLWLIGVESEFRRMDTLLVRGRMNDRDALAGSAARAFDTGPLDDGPDSERAWFNDLADRFVLRAGDLFAVLFWVTVLGFGAALLFVLNRAWLRRHPEHSDWARSLDIALAWIPARLTTLALALVGHFGMVAQAVSGRIWRLDDSRGLLTLAADAALGGDADSDEPAFQAGVNRLEALQELMLRALAVWLIFAALWAVLPT
;
A
#
# COMPACT_ATOMS: atom_id res chain seq x y z
N ALA A 1 19.90 26.12 -70.98
CA ALA A 1 19.88 24.74 -70.46
C ALA A 1 20.31 24.73 -68.97
N GLY A 2 19.37 24.85 -68.10
CA GLY A 2 19.61 24.83 -66.66
C GLY A 2 19.18 23.44 -66.09
N SER A 3 20.16 22.68 -65.61
CA SER A 3 19.99 21.42 -65.03
C SER A 3 19.49 21.57 -63.59
N PHE A 4 18.23 21.18 -63.29
CA PHE A 4 17.69 21.03 -61.93
C PHE A 4 18.19 19.71 -61.33
N ALA A 5 19.03 19.76 -60.29
CA ALA A 5 19.40 18.62 -59.50
C ALA A 5 18.24 18.22 -58.53
N PRO A 6 17.89 16.92 -58.41
CA PRO A 6 16.82 16.51 -57.52
C PRO A 6 17.25 16.62 -56.03
N PHE A 7 16.36 17.21 -55.24
CA PHE A 7 16.47 17.33 -53.78
C PHE A 7 16.57 15.90 -53.14
N ARG A 8 17.74 15.53 -52.66
CA ARG A 8 17.94 14.30 -51.86
C ARG A 8 17.12 14.42 -50.58
N GLY A 9 16.14 13.56 -50.45
CA GLY A 9 15.34 13.45 -49.25
C GLY A 9 16.21 13.31 -47.99
N ARG A 10 15.98 14.17 -47.00
CA ARG A 10 16.54 14.05 -45.67
C ARG A 10 16.04 12.72 -45.08
N GLY A 11 16.96 11.78 -44.85
CA GLY A 11 16.69 10.58 -44.09
C GLY A 11 16.10 10.90 -42.69
N PRO A 12 15.38 10.02 -42.08
CA PRO A 12 14.80 10.25 -40.75
C PRO A 12 15.91 10.68 -39.79
N LEU A 13 15.69 11.80 -39.11
CA LEU A 13 16.61 12.33 -38.08
C LEU A 13 16.87 11.23 -37.06
N PRO A 14 18.14 10.97 -36.65
CA PRO A 14 18.47 10.01 -35.62
C PRO A 14 17.72 10.43 -34.37
N GLN A 15 16.80 9.57 -33.91
CA GLN A 15 16.09 9.79 -32.65
C GLN A 15 17.13 9.77 -31.53
N GLY A 16 17.38 10.96 -30.96
CA GLY A 16 18.42 11.12 -29.94
C GLY A 16 18.20 10.18 -28.74
N PRO A 17 19.28 9.81 -28.04
CA PRO A 17 19.22 8.89 -26.89
C PRO A 17 18.20 9.33 -25.83
N LEU A 18 17.91 10.61 -25.73
CA LEU A 18 16.87 11.19 -24.84
C LEU A 18 15.45 10.73 -25.21
N LEU A 19 15.09 10.69 -26.50
CA LEU A 19 13.77 10.24 -26.94
C LEU A 19 13.61 8.71 -26.76
N GLN A 20 14.67 7.95 -26.93
CA GLN A 20 14.65 6.51 -26.62
C GLN A 20 14.56 6.25 -25.12
N PHE A 21 15.22 7.04 -24.28
CA PHE A 21 15.14 6.99 -22.84
C PHE A 21 13.73 7.32 -22.34
N LEU A 22 13.13 8.42 -22.79
CA LEU A 22 11.77 8.85 -22.46
C LEU A 22 10.71 7.82 -22.88
N ARG A 23 10.87 7.23 -24.07
CA ARG A 23 9.97 6.18 -24.58
C ARG A 23 10.07 4.90 -23.75
N ARG A 24 11.27 4.55 -23.26
CA ARG A 24 11.48 3.37 -22.40
C ARG A 24 10.83 3.52 -21.03
N HIS A 25 10.94 4.70 -20.42
CA HIS A 25 10.37 4.99 -19.10
C HIS A 25 8.85 5.13 -19.14
N GLY A 26 8.30 5.76 -20.14
CA GLY A 26 6.85 5.90 -20.31
C GLY A 26 6.11 4.56 -20.48
N ILE A 27 6.69 3.62 -21.22
CA ILE A 27 6.11 2.27 -21.36
C ILE A 27 6.16 1.52 -20.03
N ASN A 28 7.25 1.62 -19.28
CA ASN A 28 7.38 0.96 -17.98
C ASN A 28 6.45 1.56 -16.90
N GLY A 29 6.26 2.88 -16.90
CA GLY A 29 5.31 3.55 -15.99
C GLY A 29 3.87 3.11 -16.24
N GLY A 30 3.44 3.12 -17.50
CA GLY A 30 2.11 2.66 -17.89
C GLY A 30 1.85 1.18 -17.55
N MET A 31 2.85 0.32 -17.71
CA MET A 31 2.73 -1.11 -17.35
C MET A 31 2.59 -1.31 -15.84
N LYS A 32 3.34 -0.58 -15.00
CA LYS A 32 3.20 -0.64 -13.54
C LYS A 32 1.79 -0.22 -13.11
N LEU A 33 1.26 0.88 -13.66
CA LEU A 33 -0.11 1.33 -13.40
C LEU A 33 -1.14 0.27 -13.80
N LEU A 34 -0.98 -0.34 -14.98
CA LEU A 34 -1.87 -1.37 -15.46
C LEU A 34 -1.85 -2.61 -14.53
N VAL A 35 -0.67 -3.02 -14.05
CA VAL A 35 -0.52 -4.08 -13.05
C VAL A 35 -1.27 -3.72 -11.76
N ILE A 36 -1.11 -2.50 -11.26
CA ILE A 36 -1.80 -2.03 -10.05
C ILE A 36 -3.32 -2.10 -10.24
N LEU A 37 -3.85 -1.54 -11.32
CA LEU A 37 -5.28 -1.54 -11.60
C LEU A 37 -5.84 -2.96 -11.77
N LEU A 38 -5.13 -3.81 -12.51
CA LEU A 38 -5.51 -5.22 -12.69
C LEU A 38 -5.57 -5.96 -11.35
N VAL A 39 -4.54 -5.82 -10.53
CA VAL A 39 -4.47 -6.48 -9.23
C VAL A 39 -5.56 -5.97 -8.29
N LEU A 40 -5.81 -4.65 -8.22
CA LEU A 40 -6.90 -4.10 -7.42
C LEU A 40 -8.28 -4.56 -7.91
N ALA A 41 -8.48 -4.69 -9.23
CA ALA A 41 -9.70 -5.26 -9.81
C ALA A 41 -9.85 -6.74 -9.47
N LEU A 42 -8.77 -7.54 -9.57
CA LEU A 42 -8.76 -8.95 -9.23
C LEU A 42 -9.07 -9.19 -7.75
N ARG A 43 -8.61 -8.32 -6.85
CA ARG A 43 -8.91 -8.41 -5.40
C ARG A 43 -10.39 -8.20 -5.06
N ARG A 44 -11.19 -7.68 -6.02
CA ARG A 44 -12.64 -7.58 -5.87
C ARG A 44 -13.37 -8.88 -6.17
N ARG A 45 -12.68 -9.86 -6.77
CA ARG A 45 -13.30 -11.12 -7.19
C ARG A 45 -13.37 -12.10 -6.02
N ASP A 46 -14.53 -12.77 -5.86
CA ASP A 46 -14.76 -13.79 -4.84
C ASP A 46 -14.16 -15.12 -5.22
N GLY A 47 -13.34 -15.69 -4.32
CA GLY A 47 -12.99 -17.11 -4.28
C GLY A 47 -11.97 -17.61 -5.32
N GLY A 48 -11.54 -18.84 -5.14
CA GLY A 48 -10.69 -19.55 -6.11
C GLY A 48 -9.20 -19.24 -6.05
N TRP A 49 -8.74 -18.53 -5.02
CA TRP A 49 -7.33 -18.19 -4.89
C TRP A 49 -6.50 -19.34 -4.33
N PRO A 50 -5.27 -19.57 -4.83
CA PRO A 50 -4.37 -20.58 -4.28
C PRO A 50 -4.04 -20.32 -2.82
N LEU A 51 -3.96 -21.38 -2.01
CA LEU A 51 -3.70 -21.32 -0.57
C LEU A 51 -2.39 -20.59 -0.20
N TRP A 52 -1.39 -20.61 -1.07
CA TRP A 52 -0.12 -19.91 -0.84
C TRP A 52 -0.23 -18.38 -0.92
N LEU A 53 -1.27 -17.86 -1.60
CA LEU A 53 -1.58 -16.42 -1.67
C LEU A 53 -2.49 -15.96 -0.54
N THR A 54 -3.36 -16.83 0.00
CA THR A 54 -4.35 -16.46 1.02
C THR A 54 -3.78 -16.49 2.43
N ARG A 55 -2.66 -17.17 2.67
CA ARG A 55 -2.06 -17.29 4.01
C ARG A 55 -1.45 -15.98 4.48
N GLU A 56 -1.88 -15.49 5.64
CA GLU A 56 -1.38 -14.24 6.23
C GLU A 56 0.13 -14.28 6.54
N GLU A 57 0.63 -15.42 6.99
CA GLU A 57 2.05 -15.64 7.34
C GLU A 57 2.95 -15.94 6.13
N ARG A 58 2.50 -15.72 4.87
CA ARG A 58 3.27 -16.08 3.66
C ARG A 58 4.66 -15.44 3.61
N HIS A 59 4.79 -14.19 4.06
CA HIS A 59 6.07 -13.49 4.08
C HIS A 59 7.00 -14.03 5.17
N GLN A 60 6.46 -14.35 6.35
CA GLN A 60 7.25 -14.94 7.44
C GLN A 60 7.76 -16.33 7.05
N ARG A 61 6.90 -17.17 6.47
CA ARG A 61 7.32 -18.49 5.95
C ARG A 61 8.36 -18.41 4.86
N PHE A 62 8.31 -17.37 4.02
CA PHE A 62 9.34 -17.13 3.01
C PHE A 62 10.68 -16.81 3.65
N ILE A 63 10.70 -15.95 4.67
CA ILE A 63 11.90 -15.60 5.44
C ILE A 63 12.45 -16.83 6.16
N ASP A 64 11.62 -17.60 6.85
CA ASP A 64 12.01 -18.80 7.58
C ASP A 64 12.66 -19.87 6.68
N ARG A 65 12.24 -19.95 5.41
CA ARG A 65 12.83 -20.88 4.43
C ARG A 65 14.18 -20.44 3.91
N LEU A 66 14.38 -19.13 3.73
CA LEU A 66 15.62 -18.59 3.19
C LEU A 66 16.70 -18.43 4.24
N SER A 67 16.31 -18.14 5.47
CA SER A 67 17.26 -17.93 6.56
C SER A 67 16.62 -18.24 7.91
N PRO A 68 17.02 -19.35 8.56
CA PRO A 68 16.56 -19.68 9.90
C PRO A 68 17.25 -18.88 11.01
N GLY A 69 18.26 -18.02 10.68
CA GLY A 69 19.00 -17.21 11.64
C GLY A 69 18.43 -15.81 11.83
N ASP A 70 18.96 -15.08 12.81
CA ASP A 70 18.56 -13.72 13.21
C ASP A 70 19.62 -12.63 12.95
N GLY A 71 20.79 -13.02 12.44
CA GLY A 71 21.91 -12.11 12.18
C GLY A 71 21.79 -11.30 10.89
N ALA A 72 22.75 -10.37 10.69
CA ALA A 72 22.82 -9.53 9.49
C ALA A 72 22.92 -10.36 8.20
N LEU A 73 23.67 -11.44 8.17
CA LEU A 73 23.76 -12.34 7.01
C LEU A 73 22.38 -12.96 6.67
N ALA A 74 21.61 -13.32 7.68
CA ALA A 74 20.29 -13.87 7.52
C ALA A 74 19.34 -12.86 6.84
N TRP A 75 19.40 -11.60 7.26
CA TRP A 75 18.65 -10.53 6.59
C TRP A 75 19.10 -10.31 5.13
N TRP A 76 20.42 -10.28 4.88
CA TRP A 76 20.93 -10.14 3.50
C TRP A 76 20.39 -11.24 2.59
N LEU A 77 20.33 -12.49 3.05
CA LEU A 77 19.81 -13.62 2.30
C LEU A 77 18.28 -13.57 2.15
N ALA A 78 17.55 -13.22 3.22
CA ALA A 78 16.10 -13.29 3.23
C ALA A 78 15.41 -12.03 2.66
N VAL A 79 16.05 -10.87 2.73
CA VAL A 79 15.46 -9.58 2.33
C VAL A 79 16.22 -8.96 1.14
N ALA A 80 17.53 -8.73 1.26
CA ALA A 80 18.26 -7.99 0.25
C ALA A 80 18.45 -8.79 -1.05
N LEU A 81 18.82 -10.06 -0.97
CA LEU A 81 19.05 -10.89 -2.16
C LEU A 81 17.78 -11.06 -3.02
N PRO A 82 16.62 -11.47 -2.49
CA PRO A 82 15.38 -11.56 -3.29
C PRO A 82 14.99 -10.20 -3.88
N THR A 83 15.16 -9.12 -3.13
CA THR A 83 14.87 -7.76 -3.59
C THR A 83 15.72 -7.39 -4.79
N LEU A 84 17.04 -7.63 -4.71
CA LEU A 84 17.99 -7.36 -5.79
C LEU A 84 17.67 -8.21 -7.03
N LEU A 85 17.42 -9.51 -6.86
CA LEU A 85 17.06 -10.41 -7.96
C LEU A 85 15.79 -9.95 -8.68
N VAL A 86 14.75 -9.56 -7.94
CA VAL A 86 13.51 -9.02 -8.50
C VAL A 86 13.78 -7.70 -9.22
N ALA A 87 14.54 -6.78 -8.63
CA ALA A 87 14.89 -5.51 -9.26
C ALA A 87 15.65 -5.72 -10.58
N LEU A 88 16.64 -6.62 -10.60
CA LEU A 88 17.38 -6.99 -11.80
C LEU A 88 16.47 -7.65 -12.84
N LEU A 89 15.63 -8.61 -12.45
CA LEU A 89 14.69 -9.28 -13.35
C LEU A 89 13.82 -8.25 -14.08
N PHE A 90 13.16 -7.36 -13.34
CA PHE A 90 12.28 -6.35 -13.96
C PHE A 90 13.04 -5.29 -14.76
N SER A 91 14.32 -5.02 -14.45
CA SER A 91 15.15 -4.14 -15.27
C SER A 91 15.52 -4.74 -16.63
N TRP A 92 15.56 -6.07 -16.74
CA TRP A 92 15.88 -6.80 -17.97
C TRP A 92 14.68 -7.02 -18.90
N LEU A 93 13.45 -6.91 -18.37
CA LEU A 93 12.23 -7.11 -19.15
C LEU A 93 11.99 -5.93 -20.10
N CYS A 94 12.36 -6.11 -21.38
CA CYS A 94 12.27 -5.12 -22.43
C CYS A 94 11.38 -5.59 -23.59
N GLY A 95 10.81 -4.65 -24.36
CA GLY A 95 10.02 -4.93 -25.55
C GLY A 95 8.60 -5.44 -25.23
N LEU A 96 7.86 -5.88 -26.26
CA LEU A 96 6.47 -6.32 -26.13
C LEU A 96 6.33 -7.59 -25.28
N ALA A 97 7.20 -8.58 -25.49
CA ALA A 97 7.23 -9.79 -24.67
C ALA A 97 7.58 -9.47 -23.22
N GLY A 98 8.53 -8.53 -22.98
CA GLY A 98 8.87 -8.03 -21.64
C GLY A 98 7.70 -7.33 -20.95
N ALA A 99 6.88 -6.57 -21.70
CA ALA A 99 5.68 -5.95 -21.17
C ALA A 99 4.63 -6.97 -20.68
N LEU A 100 4.37 -8.02 -21.44
CA LEU A 100 3.45 -9.10 -21.04
C LEU A 100 3.99 -9.86 -19.83
N LEU A 101 5.28 -10.16 -19.80
CA LEU A 101 5.93 -10.79 -18.65
C LEU A 101 5.86 -9.90 -17.41
N THR A 102 6.07 -8.58 -17.55
CA THR A 102 5.92 -7.60 -16.46
C THR A 102 4.50 -7.59 -15.93
N LEU A 103 3.48 -7.67 -16.79
CA LEU A 103 2.08 -7.73 -16.38
C LEU A 103 1.81 -9.01 -15.57
N LEU A 104 2.23 -10.16 -16.04
CA LEU A 104 1.99 -11.45 -15.39
C LEU A 104 2.80 -11.58 -14.08
N LEU A 105 4.12 -11.44 -14.17
CA LEU A 105 5.01 -11.59 -13.01
C LEU A 105 4.80 -10.48 -12.00
N GLY A 106 4.64 -9.24 -12.46
CA GLY A 106 4.34 -8.10 -11.60
C GLY A 106 2.97 -8.24 -10.93
N GLY A 107 1.96 -8.74 -11.64
CA GLY A 107 0.64 -9.01 -11.07
C GLY A 107 0.69 -10.08 -10.00
N VAL A 108 1.35 -11.21 -10.25
CA VAL A 108 1.53 -12.29 -9.25
C VAL A 108 2.33 -11.79 -8.05
N LEU A 109 3.43 -11.06 -8.30
CA LEU A 109 4.25 -10.51 -7.22
C LEU A 109 3.48 -9.49 -6.38
N LEU A 110 2.75 -8.57 -7.02
CA LEU A 110 1.97 -7.57 -6.30
C LEU A 110 0.85 -8.22 -5.48
N LEU A 111 0.15 -9.24 -6.02
CA LEU A 111 -0.82 -10.04 -5.26
C LEU A 111 -0.16 -10.74 -4.07
N TRP A 112 1.06 -11.24 -4.25
CA TRP A 112 1.79 -11.85 -3.14
C TRP A 112 2.19 -10.82 -2.08
N LEU A 113 2.59 -9.60 -2.47
CA LEU A 113 2.97 -8.52 -1.55
C LEU A 113 1.79 -8.02 -0.71
N ILE A 114 0.66 -7.66 -1.37
CA ILE A 114 -0.49 -7.04 -0.69
C ILE A 114 -1.55 -8.04 -0.23
N GLY A 115 -1.47 -9.30 -0.69
CA GLY A 115 -2.48 -10.32 -0.43
C GLY A 115 -3.69 -10.23 -1.34
N VAL A 116 -4.46 -11.29 -1.34
CA VAL A 116 -5.63 -11.45 -2.19
C VAL A 116 -6.87 -10.79 -1.60
N GLU A 117 -7.03 -10.91 -0.28
CA GLU A 117 -8.15 -10.30 0.42
C GLU A 117 -7.90 -8.81 0.61
N SER A 118 -8.88 -8.01 0.22
CA SER A 118 -8.84 -6.56 0.41
C SER A 118 -9.23 -6.21 1.84
N GLU A 119 -8.46 -5.33 2.47
CA GLU A 119 -8.77 -4.76 3.79
C GLU A 119 -10.14 -4.07 3.79
N PHE A 120 -10.47 -3.39 2.69
CA PHE A 120 -11.77 -2.74 2.49
C PHE A 120 -12.91 -3.75 2.48
N ARG A 121 -12.73 -4.90 1.86
CA ARG A 121 -13.73 -5.95 1.81
C ARG A 121 -13.93 -6.65 3.15
N ARG A 122 -12.83 -6.85 3.89
CA ARG A 122 -12.90 -7.32 5.27
C ARG A 122 -13.73 -6.35 6.12
N MET A 123 -13.51 -5.04 5.95
CA MET A 123 -14.28 -4.00 6.63
C MET A 123 -15.75 -4.01 6.20
N ASP A 124 -16.07 -4.16 4.90
CA ASP A 124 -17.45 -4.31 4.42
C ASP A 124 -18.20 -5.44 5.15
N THR A 125 -17.53 -6.60 5.31
CA THR A 125 -18.12 -7.75 6.02
C THR A 125 -18.38 -7.45 7.49
N LEU A 126 -17.50 -6.68 8.14
CA LEU A 126 -17.68 -6.25 9.53
C LEU A 126 -18.83 -5.26 9.66
N LEU A 127 -18.91 -4.28 8.76
CA LEU A 127 -19.98 -3.28 8.77
C LEU A 127 -21.38 -3.91 8.58
N VAL A 128 -21.50 -4.93 7.72
CA VAL A 128 -22.76 -5.67 7.58
C VAL A 128 -23.21 -6.27 8.91
N ARG A 129 -22.28 -6.88 9.67
CA ARG A 129 -22.58 -7.45 10.99
C ARG A 129 -22.88 -6.39 12.04
N GLY A 130 -22.13 -5.29 12.01
CA GLY A 130 -22.37 -4.13 12.87
C GLY A 130 -23.77 -3.55 12.69
N ARG A 131 -24.21 -3.38 11.44
CA ARG A 131 -25.58 -2.91 11.12
C ARG A 131 -26.68 -3.88 11.57
N MET A 132 -26.38 -5.18 11.62
CA MET A 132 -27.29 -6.19 12.16
C MET A 132 -27.29 -6.21 13.70
N ASN A 133 -26.49 -5.38 14.34
CA ASN A 133 -26.27 -5.33 15.80
C ASN A 133 -25.81 -6.69 16.39
N ASP A 134 -25.12 -7.51 15.59
CA ASP A 134 -24.56 -8.81 15.98
C ASP A 134 -23.14 -8.60 16.53
N ARG A 135 -23.07 -8.30 17.84
CA ARG A 135 -21.84 -7.97 18.56
C ARG A 135 -20.81 -9.11 18.53
N ASP A 136 -21.27 -10.33 18.78
CA ASP A 136 -20.37 -11.49 18.85
C ASP A 136 -19.79 -11.85 17.48
N ALA A 137 -20.62 -11.82 16.44
CA ALA A 137 -20.16 -12.05 15.08
C ALA A 137 -19.24 -10.93 14.56
N LEU A 138 -19.49 -9.67 14.95
CA LEU A 138 -18.63 -8.54 14.67
C LEU A 138 -17.26 -8.72 15.33
N ALA A 139 -17.22 -8.94 16.65
CA ALA A 139 -16.00 -9.11 17.41
C ALA A 139 -15.17 -10.32 16.93
N GLY A 140 -15.82 -11.47 16.73
CA GLY A 140 -15.16 -12.67 16.22
C GLY A 140 -14.61 -12.52 14.80
N SER A 141 -15.23 -11.65 13.97
CA SER A 141 -14.74 -11.36 12.63
C SER A 141 -13.63 -10.33 12.63
N ALA A 142 -13.72 -9.31 13.49
CA ALA A 142 -12.67 -8.32 13.69
C ALA A 142 -11.39 -8.95 14.25
N ALA A 143 -11.52 -9.86 15.23
CA ALA A 143 -10.38 -10.62 15.75
C ALA A 143 -9.66 -11.40 14.65
N ARG A 144 -10.39 -12.06 13.74
CA ARG A 144 -9.79 -12.79 12.62
C ARG A 144 -9.21 -11.90 11.54
N ALA A 145 -9.88 -10.77 11.24
CA ALA A 145 -9.50 -9.89 10.14
C ALA A 145 -8.43 -8.87 10.53
N PHE A 146 -8.48 -8.35 11.74
CA PHE A 146 -7.64 -7.24 12.21
C PHE A 146 -6.89 -7.53 13.50
N ASP A 147 -7.01 -8.75 14.05
CA ASP A 147 -6.30 -9.15 15.26
C ASP A 147 -6.68 -8.27 16.49
N THR A 148 -7.97 -7.91 16.59
CA THR A 148 -8.51 -7.15 17.72
C THR A 148 -8.73 -8.05 18.93
N GLY A 149 -8.68 -7.45 20.13
CA GLY A 149 -9.10 -8.11 21.35
C GLY A 149 -10.62 -8.36 21.41
N PRO A 150 -11.10 -9.02 22.49
CA PRO A 150 -12.52 -9.20 22.73
C PRO A 150 -13.24 -7.85 22.87
N LEU A 151 -14.52 -7.83 22.55
CA LEU A 151 -15.38 -6.68 22.76
C LEU A 151 -16.03 -6.84 24.16
N ASP A 152 -15.59 -6.05 25.11
CA ASP A 152 -16.13 -6.03 26.46
C ASP A 152 -17.36 -5.11 26.54
N ASP A 153 -18.27 -5.45 27.47
CA ASP A 153 -19.47 -4.65 27.70
C ASP A 153 -19.15 -3.32 28.37
N GLY A 154 -19.83 -2.29 27.93
CA GLY A 154 -19.75 -0.94 28.49
C GLY A 154 -19.37 0.12 27.45
N PRO A 155 -19.94 1.32 27.56
CA PRO A 155 -19.80 2.36 26.52
C PRO A 155 -18.35 2.80 26.28
N ASP A 156 -17.54 2.86 27.33
CA ASP A 156 -16.13 3.27 27.24
C ASP A 156 -15.27 2.15 26.64
N SER A 157 -15.54 0.89 27.00
CA SER A 157 -14.87 -0.29 26.43
C SER A 157 -15.21 -0.43 24.96
N GLU A 158 -16.47 -0.25 24.57
CA GLU A 158 -16.92 -0.26 23.18
C GLU A 158 -16.19 0.83 22.36
N ARG A 159 -16.15 2.08 22.86
CA ARG A 159 -15.44 3.16 22.17
C ARG A 159 -13.96 2.85 21.99
N ALA A 160 -13.28 2.37 23.04
CA ALA A 160 -11.88 1.98 22.97
C ALA A 160 -11.64 0.86 21.95
N TRP A 161 -12.53 -0.13 21.92
CA TRP A 161 -12.45 -1.24 20.97
C TRP A 161 -12.64 -0.79 19.52
N PHE A 162 -13.62 0.08 19.24
CA PHE A 162 -13.83 0.65 17.90
C PHE A 162 -12.66 1.52 17.45
N ASN A 163 -12.03 2.26 18.36
CA ASN A 163 -10.84 3.03 18.08
C ASN A 163 -9.64 2.13 17.72
N ASP A 164 -9.41 1.06 18.49
CA ASP A 164 -8.35 0.08 18.16
C ASP A 164 -8.59 -0.56 16.77
N LEU A 165 -9.83 -0.94 16.47
CA LEU A 165 -10.19 -1.49 15.16
C LEU A 165 -9.97 -0.47 14.02
N ALA A 166 -10.36 0.79 14.22
CA ALA A 166 -10.15 1.87 13.29
C ALA A 166 -8.66 2.10 13.01
N ASP A 167 -7.84 2.18 14.07
CA ASP A 167 -6.38 2.34 13.96
C ASP A 167 -5.74 1.19 13.19
N ARG A 168 -6.11 -0.05 13.47
CA ARG A 168 -5.60 -1.23 12.76
C ARG A 168 -5.98 -1.21 11.28
N PHE A 169 -7.19 -0.80 10.97
CA PHE A 169 -7.64 -0.65 9.58
C PHE A 169 -6.84 0.43 8.85
N VAL A 170 -6.66 1.61 9.45
CA VAL A 170 -5.85 2.72 8.90
C VAL A 170 -4.42 2.27 8.64
N LEU A 171 -3.80 1.57 9.59
CA LEU A 171 -2.43 1.11 9.45
C LEU A 171 -2.28 0.06 8.34
N ARG A 172 -3.24 -0.88 8.19
CA ARG A 172 -3.21 -1.86 7.10
C ARG A 172 -3.45 -1.20 5.73
N ALA A 173 -4.37 -0.24 5.64
CA ALA A 173 -4.56 0.55 4.42
C ALA A 173 -3.33 1.41 4.10
N GLY A 174 -2.68 1.98 5.10
CA GLY A 174 -1.41 2.70 4.96
C GLY A 174 -0.28 1.81 4.43
N ASP A 175 -0.21 0.55 4.87
CA ASP A 175 0.75 -0.43 4.36
C ASP A 175 0.48 -0.74 2.87
N LEU A 176 -0.78 -0.89 2.48
CA LEU A 176 -1.17 -1.03 1.07
C LEU A 176 -0.72 0.18 0.25
N PHE A 177 -0.99 1.39 0.71
CA PHE A 177 -0.59 2.63 0.01
C PHE A 177 0.93 2.75 -0.12
N ALA A 178 1.69 2.34 0.90
CA ALA A 178 3.14 2.32 0.85
C ALA A 178 3.67 1.33 -0.22
N VAL A 179 3.08 0.14 -0.33
CA VAL A 179 3.43 -0.81 -1.39
C VAL A 179 3.13 -0.24 -2.78
N LEU A 180 1.94 0.36 -2.98
CA LEU A 180 1.57 0.99 -4.25
C LEU A 180 2.52 2.15 -4.61
N PHE A 181 2.91 2.96 -3.63
CA PHE A 181 3.91 4.02 -3.80
C PHE A 181 5.24 3.46 -4.31
N TRP A 182 5.79 2.46 -3.64
CA TRP A 182 7.09 1.92 -4.01
C TRP A 182 7.08 1.23 -5.37
N VAL A 183 6.00 0.51 -5.71
CA VAL A 183 5.83 -0.06 -7.07
C VAL A 183 5.83 1.05 -8.12
N THR A 184 5.12 2.15 -7.85
CA THR A 184 4.98 3.27 -8.81
C THR A 184 6.30 3.98 -9.01
N VAL A 185 6.98 4.38 -7.93
CA VAL A 185 8.17 5.26 -7.98
C VAL A 185 9.43 4.47 -8.32
N LEU A 186 9.77 3.45 -7.55
CA LEU A 186 11.02 2.68 -7.69
C LEU A 186 10.83 1.29 -8.29
N GLY A 187 9.59 0.80 -8.39
CA GLY A 187 9.26 -0.51 -8.96
C GLY A 187 9.15 -1.64 -7.94
N PHE A 188 8.96 -2.85 -8.46
CA PHE A 188 8.65 -4.04 -7.67
C PHE A 188 9.72 -4.43 -6.65
N GLY A 189 11.01 -4.17 -6.94
CA GLY A 189 12.09 -4.44 -6.00
C GLY A 189 11.96 -3.62 -4.71
N ALA A 190 11.71 -2.31 -4.80
CA ALA A 190 11.55 -1.46 -3.63
C ALA A 190 10.32 -1.83 -2.79
N ALA A 191 9.22 -2.18 -3.44
CA ALA A 191 8.03 -2.68 -2.75
C ALA A 191 8.30 -4.01 -2.02
N LEU A 192 9.06 -4.91 -2.65
CA LEU A 192 9.49 -6.16 -2.04
C LEU A 192 10.40 -5.92 -0.82
N LEU A 193 11.35 -5.00 -0.95
CA LEU A 193 12.21 -4.59 0.17
C LEU A 193 11.39 -4.12 1.38
N PHE A 194 10.42 -3.23 1.14
CA PHE A 194 9.55 -2.71 2.18
C PHE A 194 8.78 -3.82 2.90
N VAL A 195 8.14 -4.73 2.16
CA VAL A 195 7.32 -5.81 2.73
C VAL A 195 8.19 -6.84 3.46
N LEU A 196 9.31 -7.28 2.86
CA LEU A 196 10.18 -8.28 3.47
C LEU A 196 10.91 -7.73 4.71
N ASN A 197 11.39 -6.47 4.67
CA ASN A 197 12.00 -5.85 5.83
C ASN A 197 11.02 -5.76 7.02
N ARG A 198 9.77 -5.42 6.73
CA ARG A 198 8.71 -5.36 7.73
C ARG A 198 8.34 -6.74 8.28
N ALA A 199 8.30 -7.76 7.42
CA ALA A 199 8.08 -9.14 7.85
C ALA A 199 9.25 -9.67 8.69
N TRP A 200 10.50 -9.27 8.34
CA TRP A 200 11.70 -9.55 9.13
C TRP A 200 11.61 -8.96 10.53
N LEU A 201 11.24 -7.69 10.67
CA LEU A 201 11.11 -7.01 11.96
C LEU A 201 10.02 -7.63 12.86
N ARG A 202 8.93 -8.14 12.27
CA ARG A 202 7.91 -8.88 13.03
C ARG A 202 8.45 -10.18 13.62
N ARG A 203 9.40 -10.81 12.95
CA ARG A 203 10.03 -12.07 13.37
C ARG A 203 11.16 -11.85 14.37
N HIS A 204 11.92 -10.75 14.20
CA HIS A 204 13.14 -10.45 14.97
C HIS A 204 13.10 -9.02 15.54
N PRO A 205 12.20 -8.73 16.51
CA PRO A 205 11.98 -7.37 17.00
C PRO A 205 13.17 -6.79 17.77
N GLU A 206 14.00 -7.64 18.38
CA GLU A 206 15.08 -7.23 19.30
C GLU A 206 16.47 -7.12 18.65
N HIS A 207 16.67 -7.68 17.45
CA HIS A 207 18.01 -7.88 16.89
C HIS A 207 18.35 -7.01 15.67
N SER A 208 17.55 -5.97 15.37
CA SER A 208 17.65 -5.30 14.05
C SER A 208 17.42 -3.79 14.10
N ASP A 209 18.25 -3.04 14.84
CA ASP A 209 18.13 -1.56 14.88
C ASP A 209 18.27 -0.91 13.50
N TRP A 210 19.17 -1.41 12.67
CA TRP A 210 19.33 -0.92 11.31
C TRP A 210 18.17 -1.29 10.39
N ALA A 211 17.57 -2.49 10.52
CA ALA A 211 16.37 -2.87 9.76
C ALA A 211 15.15 -2.03 10.21
N ARG A 212 15.09 -1.66 11.49
CA ARG A 212 14.08 -0.72 12.02
C ARG A 212 14.30 0.68 11.44
N SER A 213 15.53 1.17 11.38
CA SER A 213 15.86 2.44 10.75
C SER A 213 15.50 2.46 9.27
N LEU A 214 15.71 1.35 8.58
CA LEU A 214 15.30 1.18 7.18
C LEU A 214 13.78 1.18 7.03
N ASP A 215 13.02 0.50 7.91
CA ASP A 215 11.55 0.52 7.89
C ASP A 215 11.01 1.94 8.11
N ILE A 216 11.57 2.67 9.07
CA ILE A 216 11.24 4.08 9.33
C ILE A 216 11.47 4.91 8.07
N ALA A 217 12.63 4.78 7.43
CA ALA A 217 12.96 5.54 6.22
C ALA A 217 12.02 5.19 5.05
N LEU A 218 11.73 3.91 4.84
CA LEU A 218 10.83 3.45 3.78
C LEU A 218 9.37 3.81 4.04
N ALA A 219 8.94 3.88 5.30
CA ALA A 219 7.58 4.27 5.67
C ALA A 219 7.37 5.80 5.63
N TRP A 220 8.44 6.59 5.74
CA TRP A 220 8.36 8.03 5.97
C TRP A 220 7.63 8.77 4.85
N ILE A 221 8.05 8.63 3.59
CA ILE A 221 7.45 9.32 2.44
C ILE A 221 6.01 8.85 2.20
N PRO A 222 5.71 7.54 2.09
CA PRO A 222 4.34 7.07 1.88
C PRO A 222 3.36 7.55 2.95
N ALA A 223 3.77 7.57 4.21
CA ALA A 223 2.92 8.03 5.31
C ALA A 223 2.53 9.51 5.16
N ARG A 224 3.49 10.40 4.79
CA ARG A 224 3.20 11.84 4.57
C ARG A 224 2.31 12.07 3.37
N LEU A 225 2.53 11.35 2.29
CA LEU A 225 1.64 11.44 1.13
C LEU A 225 0.24 10.90 1.43
N THR A 226 0.13 9.84 2.23
CA THR A 226 -1.18 9.34 2.70
C THR A 226 -1.86 10.34 3.61
N THR A 227 -1.14 10.96 4.54
CA THR A 227 -1.65 12.06 5.38
C THR A 227 -2.17 13.22 4.53
N LEU A 228 -1.42 13.60 3.49
CA LEU A 228 -1.87 14.63 2.54
C LEU A 228 -3.13 14.18 1.77
N ALA A 229 -3.18 12.94 1.31
CA ALA A 229 -4.36 12.41 0.64
C ALA A 229 -5.59 12.43 1.57
N LEU A 230 -5.44 12.06 2.84
CA LEU A 230 -6.50 12.13 3.85
C LEU A 230 -6.95 13.57 4.09
N ALA A 231 -6.02 14.53 4.15
CA ALA A 231 -6.34 15.94 4.26
C ALA A 231 -7.13 16.46 3.06
N LEU A 232 -6.80 16.02 1.84
CA LEU A 232 -7.49 16.44 0.62
C LEU A 232 -8.92 15.88 0.50
N VAL A 233 -9.17 14.68 1.03
CA VAL A 233 -10.48 14.03 0.91
C VAL A 233 -11.36 14.17 2.15
N GLY A 234 -10.80 14.62 3.28
CA GLY A 234 -11.47 14.85 4.55
C GLY A 234 -11.44 16.32 4.97
N HIS A 235 -11.37 16.57 6.27
CA HIS A 235 -11.32 17.92 6.85
C HIS A 235 -9.89 18.47 6.87
N PHE A 236 -9.47 19.12 5.77
CA PHE A 236 -8.10 19.64 5.60
C PHE A 236 -7.58 20.44 6.79
N GLY A 237 -8.38 21.39 7.28
CA GLY A 237 -7.97 22.27 8.40
C GLY A 237 -7.68 21.49 9.69
N MET A 238 -8.53 20.53 10.03
CA MET A 238 -8.36 19.69 11.22
C MET A 238 -7.14 18.78 11.10
N VAL A 239 -6.94 18.15 9.94
CA VAL A 239 -5.76 17.34 9.67
C VAL A 239 -4.49 18.18 9.77
N ALA A 240 -4.46 19.34 9.08
CA ALA A 240 -3.29 20.23 9.11
C ALA A 240 -2.94 20.67 10.54
N GLN A 241 -3.93 21.01 11.35
CA GLN A 241 -3.74 21.38 12.76
C GLN A 241 -3.23 20.19 13.58
N ALA A 242 -3.84 19.02 13.46
CA ALA A 242 -3.49 17.83 14.22
C ALA A 242 -2.05 17.37 13.94
N VAL A 243 -1.62 17.40 12.66
CA VAL A 243 -0.30 16.88 12.26
C VAL A 243 0.82 17.92 12.28
N SER A 244 0.53 19.22 12.51
CA SER A 244 1.48 20.34 12.36
C SER A 244 2.80 20.16 13.12
N GLY A 245 2.80 19.58 14.31
CA GLY A 245 4.00 19.34 15.10
C GLY A 245 4.69 17.98 14.83
N ARG A 246 4.09 17.09 14.07
CA ARG A 246 4.54 15.69 13.90
C ARG A 246 4.98 15.34 12.48
N ILE A 247 4.60 16.13 11.49
CA ILE A 247 4.83 15.80 10.07
C ILE A 247 6.31 15.58 9.72
N TRP A 248 7.22 16.24 10.44
CA TRP A 248 8.66 16.14 10.22
C TRP A 248 9.37 15.09 11.09
N ARG A 249 8.68 14.49 12.06
CA ARG A 249 9.27 13.46 12.92
C ARG A 249 9.45 12.17 12.12
N LEU A 250 10.65 11.60 12.16
CA LEU A 250 11.00 10.41 11.39
C LEU A 250 10.37 9.13 11.97
N ASP A 251 10.25 9.06 13.27
CA ASP A 251 9.95 7.87 14.05
C ASP A 251 8.45 7.57 14.23
N ASP A 252 7.57 8.51 13.90
CA ASP A 252 6.14 8.43 14.21
C ASP A 252 5.23 8.35 12.96
N SER A 253 5.61 7.56 11.95
CA SER A 253 4.79 7.44 10.73
C SER A 253 3.45 6.75 10.97
N ARG A 254 3.36 5.84 11.92
CA ARG A 254 2.11 5.13 12.26
C ARG A 254 1.16 6.01 13.04
N GLY A 255 1.63 6.64 14.13
CA GLY A 255 0.83 7.58 14.90
C GLY A 255 0.39 8.80 14.10
N LEU A 256 1.20 9.23 13.11
CA LEU A 256 0.81 10.28 12.17
C LEU A 256 -0.40 9.88 11.33
N LEU A 257 -0.44 8.63 10.82
CA LEU A 257 -1.52 8.15 9.98
C LEU A 257 -2.84 8.01 10.74
N THR A 258 -2.81 7.43 11.94
CA THR A 258 -4.03 7.26 12.76
C THR A 258 -4.57 8.62 13.20
N LEU A 259 -3.70 9.53 13.64
CA LEU A 259 -4.08 10.90 13.99
C LEU A 259 -4.66 11.67 12.80
N ALA A 260 -4.08 11.52 11.61
CA ALA A 260 -4.56 12.17 10.40
C ALA A 260 -5.93 11.63 9.96
N ALA A 261 -6.14 10.31 10.07
CA ALA A 261 -7.41 9.68 9.73
C ALA A 261 -8.53 10.12 10.68
N ASP A 262 -8.25 10.18 11.96
CA ASP A 262 -9.16 10.67 12.99
C ASP A 262 -9.56 12.13 12.77
N ALA A 263 -8.56 12.99 12.59
CA ALA A 263 -8.79 14.40 12.30
C ALA A 263 -9.53 14.63 10.98
N ALA A 264 -9.32 13.76 9.96
CA ALA A 264 -9.98 13.86 8.66
C ALA A 264 -11.48 13.53 8.72
N LEU A 265 -11.93 12.74 9.71
CA LEU A 265 -13.34 12.49 9.99
C LEU A 265 -14.07 13.66 10.65
N GLY A 266 -13.34 14.62 11.22
CA GLY A 266 -13.93 15.81 11.79
C GLY A 266 -14.21 15.77 13.31
N GLY A 267 -13.65 14.78 14.00
CA GLY A 267 -13.87 14.55 15.43
C GLY A 267 -15.22 13.88 15.73
N ASP A 268 -15.33 13.30 16.94
CA ASP A 268 -16.59 12.76 17.41
C ASP A 268 -17.56 13.93 17.63
N ALA A 269 -18.60 14.04 16.82
CA ALA A 269 -19.77 14.81 17.22
C ALA A 269 -20.34 14.11 18.47
N ASP A 270 -20.58 14.88 19.54
CA ASP A 270 -21.35 14.44 20.72
C ASP A 270 -22.73 13.97 20.23
N SER A 271 -22.82 12.72 19.79
CA SER A 271 -24.06 12.11 19.38
C SER A 271 -24.64 11.38 20.59
N ASP A 272 -25.92 11.63 20.89
CA ASP A 272 -26.72 10.88 21.88
C ASP A 272 -26.93 9.40 21.47
N GLU A 273 -26.17 8.93 20.44
CA GLU A 273 -26.24 7.57 19.93
C GLU A 273 -25.57 6.56 20.88
N PRO A 274 -26.11 5.33 20.96
CA PRO A 274 -25.45 4.25 21.68
C PRO A 274 -24.01 4.06 21.16
N ALA A 275 -23.04 3.84 22.06
CA ALA A 275 -21.62 3.76 21.75
C ALA A 275 -21.30 2.74 20.65
N PHE A 276 -21.99 1.61 20.62
CA PHE A 276 -21.87 0.59 19.58
C PHE A 276 -22.27 1.13 18.19
N GLN A 277 -23.43 1.77 18.09
CA GLN A 277 -23.92 2.30 16.81
C GLN A 277 -23.05 3.45 16.32
N ALA A 278 -22.65 4.35 17.21
CA ALA A 278 -21.71 5.44 16.91
C ALA A 278 -20.38 4.88 16.39
N GLY A 279 -19.86 3.78 16.99
CA GLY A 279 -18.66 3.10 16.54
C GLY A 279 -18.81 2.50 15.13
N VAL A 280 -19.92 1.86 14.82
CA VAL A 280 -20.21 1.30 13.48
C VAL A 280 -20.28 2.44 12.44
N ASN A 281 -21.00 3.51 12.74
CA ASN A 281 -21.14 4.67 11.84
C ASN A 281 -19.77 5.33 11.57
N ARG A 282 -18.91 5.45 12.60
CA ARG A 282 -17.55 5.96 12.46
C ARG A 282 -16.67 5.09 11.57
N LEU A 283 -16.73 3.76 11.73
CA LEU A 283 -15.98 2.82 10.86
C LEU A 283 -16.45 2.92 9.40
N GLU A 284 -17.75 3.11 9.16
CA GLU A 284 -18.31 3.30 7.82
C GLU A 284 -17.76 4.58 7.18
N ALA A 285 -17.80 5.70 7.90
CA ALA A 285 -17.24 6.97 7.45
C ALA A 285 -15.72 6.86 7.19
N LEU A 286 -15.00 6.14 8.05
CA LEU A 286 -13.57 5.90 7.89
C LEU A 286 -13.28 5.06 6.64
N GLN A 287 -14.07 4.03 6.37
CA GLN A 287 -13.90 3.21 5.16
C GLN A 287 -14.13 4.03 3.89
N GLU A 288 -15.17 4.86 3.85
CA GLU A 288 -15.39 5.77 2.72
C GLU A 288 -14.24 6.75 2.53
N LEU A 289 -13.73 7.34 3.61
CA LEU A 289 -12.58 8.24 3.59
C LEU A 289 -11.35 7.53 2.98
N MET A 290 -11.06 6.31 3.42
CA MET A 290 -9.95 5.52 2.91
C MET A 290 -10.11 5.13 1.45
N LEU A 291 -11.34 4.85 0.97
CA LEU A 291 -11.61 4.59 -0.45
C LEU A 291 -11.37 5.84 -1.30
N ARG A 292 -11.76 7.03 -0.81
CA ARG A 292 -11.45 8.30 -1.48
C ARG A 292 -9.93 8.56 -1.51
N ALA A 293 -9.22 8.27 -0.41
CA ALA A 293 -7.77 8.36 -0.36
C ALA A 293 -7.10 7.39 -1.36
N LEU A 294 -7.62 6.17 -1.51
CA LEU A 294 -7.17 5.23 -2.54
C LEU A 294 -7.34 5.81 -3.96
N ALA A 295 -8.45 6.48 -4.23
CA ALA A 295 -8.66 7.14 -5.53
C ALA A 295 -7.61 8.24 -5.78
N VAL A 296 -7.27 9.05 -4.78
CA VAL A 296 -6.17 10.04 -4.88
C VAL A 296 -4.84 9.35 -5.18
N TRP A 297 -4.56 8.22 -4.54
CA TRP A 297 -3.36 7.43 -4.80
C TRP A 297 -3.30 6.88 -6.23
N LEU A 298 -4.43 6.44 -6.79
CA LEU A 298 -4.50 5.97 -8.18
C LEU A 298 -4.31 7.13 -9.16
N ILE A 299 -4.85 8.32 -8.86
CA ILE A 299 -4.59 9.53 -9.67
C ILE A 299 -3.10 9.89 -9.62
N PHE A 300 -2.48 9.88 -8.43
CA PHE A 300 -1.04 10.09 -8.30
C PHE A 300 -0.24 9.09 -9.13
N ALA A 301 -0.55 7.80 -9.06
CA ALA A 301 0.12 6.76 -9.83
C ALA A 301 -0.06 6.96 -11.34
N ALA A 302 -1.24 7.39 -11.79
CA ALA A 302 -1.52 7.68 -13.19
C ALA A 302 -0.73 8.90 -13.68
N LEU A 303 -0.68 9.98 -12.90
CA LEU A 303 0.13 11.16 -13.21
C LEU A 303 1.62 10.80 -13.26
N TRP A 304 2.11 10.03 -12.28
CA TRP A 304 3.50 9.57 -12.27
C TRP A 304 3.85 8.71 -13.49
N ALA A 305 2.92 7.87 -13.96
CA ALA A 305 3.15 7.03 -15.13
C ALA A 305 3.23 7.84 -16.45
N VAL A 306 2.62 9.03 -16.50
CA VAL A 306 2.63 9.91 -17.68
C VAL A 306 3.79 10.91 -17.66
N LEU A 307 4.27 11.27 -16.46
CA LEU A 307 5.42 12.17 -16.32
C LEU A 307 6.69 11.52 -16.91
N PRO A 308 7.46 12.25 -17.74
CA PRO A 308 8.74 11.76 -18.23
C PRO A 308 9.77 11.81 -17.08
N THR A 309 9.97 10.69 -16.43
CA THR A 309 11.01 10.50 -15.39
C THR A 309 12.25 9.84 -15.96
#